data_7889e7cdaad12a4940bbeda1abc45ccd
#
_entry.id   7889e7cdaad12a4940bbeda1abc45ccd
#
_cell.length_a   1.000
_cell.length_b   1.000
_cell.length_c   1.000
_cell.angle_alpha   90.00
_cell.angle_beta   90.00
_cell.angle_gamma   90.00
#
_symmetry.space_group_name_H-M   'P 1'
#
loop_
_entity.id
_entity.type
_entity.pdbx_description
1 polymer ?
#
loop_
_entity_poly.entity_id
_entity_poly.type
_entity_poly.pdbx_seq_one_letter_code
_entity_poly.pdbx_strand_id
1 'polypeptide(L)'
;MSDKISREAAEALIREQLVDTIFEDVPKQSIIMQLGRRLPNMTSKQTKIPVLDMLPISYWVNGDTGFKQTSRQAWDNVYMTAAELAVIVPIPEAVLDDASFDIMGSVKPRVNEAMGMRVDSAIAFGEGRPVEWQNDIITVARQAGNNISGGVTYDSLLGENGVV
;
A
#
# COMPACT_ATOMS: atom_id res chain seq x y z
N MET A 1 2.81 38.04 -34.05
CA MET A 1 3.91 37.38 -33.35
C MET A 1 3.39 36.01 -32.90
N SER A 2 3.88 34.95 -33.52
CA SER A 2 3.48 33.58 -33.17
C SER A 2 4.30 33.19 -31.93
N ASP A 3 3.65 33.10 -30.76
CA ASP A 3 4.24 32.52 -29.57
C ASP A 3 4.51 31.02 -29.84
N LYS A 4 5.74 30.73 -30.26
CA LYS A 4 6.22 29.35 -30.34
C LYS A 4 6.55 28.92 -28.93
N ILE A 5 5.75 28.00 -28.34
CA ILE A 5 6.09 27.29 -27.13
C ILE A 5 7.48 26.67 -27.35
N SER A 6 8.45 27.02 -26.51
CA SER A 6 9.79 26.46 -26.61
C SER A 6 9.72 24.95 -26.37
N ARG A 7 10.60 24.19 -27.08
CA ARG A 7 10.68 22.73 -26.95
C ARG A 7 10.87 22.29 -25.48
N GLU A 8 11.67 23.06 -24.73
CA GLU A 8 11.91 22.82 -23.28
C GLU A 8 10.65 23.01 -22.42
N ALA A 9 9.79 23.99 -22.73
CA ALA A 9 8.53 24.18 -22.01
C ALA A 9 7.53 23.07 -22.33
N ALA A 10 7.49 22.58 -23.56
CA ALA A 10 6.66 21.45 -23.95
C ALA A 10 7.13 20.13 -23.28
N GLU A 11 8.44 19.91 -23.21
CA GLU A 11 9.02 18.72 -22.54
C GLU A 11 8.76 18.72 -21.04
N ALA A 12 8.83 19.87 -20.35
CA ALA A 12 8.49 20.00 -18.94
C ALA A 12 7.01 19.69 -18.68
N LEU A 13 6.11 20.19 -19.51
CA LEU A 13 4.66 19.95 -19.40
C LEU A 13 4.31 18.47 -19.59
N ILE A 14 4.97 17.80 -20.54
CA ILE A 14 4.78 16.37 -20.80
C ILE A 14 5.22 15.52 -19.59
N ARG A 15 6.34 15.87 -18.96
CA ARG A 15 6.84 15.16 -17.77
C ARG A 15 5.88 15.25 -16.57
N GLU A 16 5.36 16.45 -16.29
CA GLU A 16 4.41 16.65 -15.20
C GLU A 16 3.12 15.85 -15.39
N GLN A 17 2.52 15.89 -16.58
CA GLN A 17 1.31 15.12 -16.90
C GLN A 17 1.53 13.61 -16.82
N LEU A 18 2.70 13.11 -17.20
CA LEU A 18 3.02 11.70 -17.13
C LEU A 18 3.10 11.20 -15.67
N VAL A 19 3.75 11.99 -14.80
CA VAL A 19 3.90 11.69 -13.38
C VAL A 19 2.54 11.65 -12.68
N ASP A 20 1.69 12.64 -12.88
CA ASP A 20 0.36 12.70 -12.26
C ASP A 20 -0.50 11.49 -12.64
N THR A 21 -0.49 11.09 -13.91
CA THR A 21 -1.26 9.93 -14.37
C THR A 21 -0.73 8.61 -13.78
N ILE A 22 0.57 8.48 -13.55
CA ILE A 22 1.14 7.30 -12.90
C ILE A 22 0.66 7.21 -11.45
N PHE A 23 0.67 8.31 -10.69
CA PHE A 23 0.18 8.34 -9.31
C PHE A 23 -1.32 7.98 -9.18
N GLU A 24 -2.13 8.26 -10.19
CA GLU A 24 -3.55 7.89 -10.20
C GLU A 24 -3.79 6.42 -10.57
N ASP A 25 -2.95 5.83 -11.41
CA ASP A 25 -3.17 4.51 -11.98
C ASP A 25 -2.50 3.38 -11.17
N VAL A 26 -1.39 3.62 -10.49
CA VAL A 26 -0.70 2.59 -9.68
C VAL A 26 -1.62 1.95 -8.62
N PRO A 27 -2.44 2.70 -7.86
CA PRO A 27 -3.36 2.09 -6.90
C PRO A 27 -4.40 1.17 -7.52
N LYS A 28 -4.72 1.34 -8.81
CA LYS A 28 -5.67 0.48 -9.55
C LYS A 28 -5.04 -0.86 -9.95
N GLN A 29 -3.72 -0.93 -10.04
CA GLN A 29 -2.98 -2.14 -10.42
C GLN A 29 -2.56 -2.97 -9.20
N SER A 30 -2.52 -2.38 -8.00
CA SER A 30 -2.19 -3.08 -6.75
C SER A 30 -3.45 -3.62 -6.08
N ILE A 31 -3.49 -4.91 -5.81
CA ILE A 31 -4.60 -5.57 -5.11
C ILE A 31 -4.68 -5.10 -3.66
N ILE A 32 -3.55 -5.01 -2.98
CA ILE A 32 -3.49 -4.60 -1.57
C ILE A 32 -3.91 -3.14 -1.40
N MET A 33 -3.53 -2.26 -2.32
CA MET A 33 -3.95 -0.86 -2.25
C MET A 33 -5.46 -0.69 -2.52
N GLN A 34 -6.08 -1.58 -3.28
CA GLN A 34 -7.54 -1.59 -3.49
C GLN A 34 -8.31 -2.09 -2.26
N LEU A 35 -7.77 -3.11 -1.56
CA LEU A 35 -8.37 -3.68 -0.36
C LEU A 35 -8.10 -2.84 0.89
N GLY A 36 -6.99 -2.11 0.90
CA GLY A 36 -6.55 -1.30 2.03
C GLY A 36 -7.36 -0.01 2.20
N ARG A 37 -7.49 0.43 3.45
CA ARG A 37 -8.05 1.74 3.74
C ARG A 37 -7.04 2.83 3.41
N ARG A 38 -7.40 3.74 2.52
CA ARG A 38 -6.58 4.91 2.20
C ARG A 38 -6.59 5.90 3.37
N LEU A 39 -5.41 6.25 3.83
CA LEU A 39 -5.19 7.31 4.81
C LEU A 39 -4.98 8.66 4.12
N PRO A 40 -5.11 9.79 4.84
CA PRO A 40 -4.77 11.10 4.31
C PRO A 40 -3.33 11.17 3.83
N ASN A 41 -3.07 12.01 2.82
CA ASN A 41 -1.73 12.20 2.28
C ASN A 41 -0.77 12.73 3.36
N MET A 42 0.43 12.17 3.39
CA MET A 42 1.49 12.62 4.30
C MET A 42 2.04 13.97 3.83
N THR A 43 2.16 14.91 4.75
CA THR A 43 2.76 16.23 4.50
C THR A 43 4.23 16.30 4.89
N SER A 44 4.74 15.26 5.55
CA SER A 44 6.12 15.15 6.02
C SER A 44 6.64 13.73 5.79
N LYS A 45 7.95 13.57 5.79
CA LYS A 45 8.61 12.26 5.61
C LYS A 45 8.17 11.22 6.65
N GLN A 46 7.81 11.67 7.86
CA GLN A 46 7.32 10.82 8.93
C GLN A 46 6.03 11.38 9.52
N THR A 47 5.03 10.54 9.69
CA THR A 47 3.74 10.88 10.28
C THR A 47 3.40 9.90 11.40
N LYS A 48 2.91 10.45 12.51
CA LYS A 48 2.48 9.70 13.68
C LYS A 48 0.97 9.47 13.62
N ILE A 49 0.54 8.22 13.74
CA ILE A 49 -0.87 7.84 13.76
C ILE A 49 -1.19 7.23 15.11
N PRO A 50 -2.15 7.79 15.87
CA PRO A 50 -2.63 7.14 17.09
C PRO A 50 -3.47 5.91 16.73
N VAL A 51 -3.14 4.78 17.33
CA VAL A 51 -3.86 3.51 17.19
C VAL A 51 -4.39 3.10 18.54
N LEU A 52 -5.61 2.59 18.57
CA LEU A 52 -6.20 2.07 19.80
C LEU A 52 -5.53 0.74 20.15
N ASP A 53 -4.80 0.72 21.27
CA ASP A 53 -4.07 -0.46 21.75
C ASP A 53 -4.99 -1.35 22.60
N MET A 54 -5.81 -0.75 23.46
CA MET A 54 -6.69 -1.48 24.36
C MET A 54 -8.11 -0.93 24.30
N LEU A 55 -9.06 -1.82 24.03
CA LEU A 55 -10.49 -1.51 24.09
C LEU A 55 -10.98 -1.49 25.55
N PRO A 56 -11.90 -0.58 25.91
CA PRO A 56 -12.56 -0.63 27.20
C PRO A 56 -13.41 -1.91 27.31
N ILE A 57 -13.40 -2.52 28.48
CA ILE A 57 -14.19 -3.73 28.76
C ILE A 57 -15.59 -3.30 29.19
N SER A 58 -16.61 -3.78 28.50
CA SER A 58 -18.00 -3.62 28.87
C SER A 58 -18.48 -4.84 29.68
N TYR A 59 -19.33 -4.61 30.67
CA TYR A 59 -19.90 -5.65 31.49
C TYR A 59 -21.38 -5.34 31.83
N TRP A 60 -22.13 -6.38 32.09
CA TRP A 60 -23.52 -6.26 32.49
C TRP A 60 -23.62 -6.00 33.99
N VAL A 61 -24.45 -5.05 34.42
CA VAL A 61 -24.70 -4.72 35.81
C VAL A 61 -26.07 -5.28 36.19
N ASN A 62 -26.11 -6.12 37.22
CA ASN A 62 -27.36 -6.67 37.76
C ASN A 62 -27.99 -5.73 38.80
N GLY A 63 -29.12 -5.11 38.42
CA GLY A 63 -29.93 -4.27 39.29
C GLY A 63 -29.28 -2.94 39.67
N ASP A 64 -29.98 -2.17 40.50
CA ASP A 64 -29.57 -0.80 40.92
C ASP A 64 -28.37 -0.81 41.89
N THR A 65 -28.09 -1.91 42.57
CA THR A 65 -27.00 -2.04 43.55
C THR A 65 -25.76 -2.72 43.00
N GLY A 66 -25.76 -3.10 41.70
CA GLY A 66 -24.63 -3.76 41.05
C GLY A 66 -23.37 -2.90 41.05
N PHE A 67 -22.23 -3.51 41.37
CA PHE A 67 -20.94 -2.83 41.41
C PHE A 67 -20.50 -2.39 39.97
N LYS A 68 -20.27 -1.09 39.80
CA LYS A 68 -19.79 -0.51 38.50
C LYS A 68 -18.26 -0.49 38.51
N GLN A 69 -17.68 -1.27 37.62
CA GLN A 69 -16.22 -1.32 37.45
C GLN A 69 -15.77 -0.25 36.45
N THR A 70 -14.57 0.31 36.65
CA THR A 70 -13.92 1.20 35.70
C THR A 70 -13.09 0.39 34.75
N SER A 71 -13.20 0.70 33.43
CA SER A 71 -12.31 0.16 32.40
C SER A 71 -11.34 1.22 31.92
N ARG A 72 -10.19 0.79 31.42
CA ARG A 72 -9.16 1.68 30.86
C ARG A 72 -9.13 1.51 29.35
N GLN A 73 -8.83 2.60 28.66
CA GLN A 73 -8.54 2.65 27.25
C GLN A 73 -7.11 3.14 27.08
N ALA A 74 -6.32 2.45 26.27
CA ALA A 74 -4.97 2.85 25.97
C ALA A 74 -4.82 3.15 24.47
N TRP A 75 -4.02 4.16 24.17
CA TRP A 75 -3.66 4.56 22.82
C TRP A 75 -2.15 4.39 22.64
N ASP A 76 -1.77 3.76 21.53
CA ASP A 76 -0.38 3.70 21.12
C ASP A 76 -0.17 4.52 19.84
N ASN A 77 1.09 4.76 19.48
CA ASN A 77 1.43 5.57 18.33
C ASN A 77 2.24 4.75 17.34
N VAL A 78 1.70 4.61 16.14
CA VAL A 78 2.41 4.01 15.03
C VAL A 78 3.04 5.12 14.17
N TYR A 79 4.34 5.00 13.91
CA TYR A 79 5.07 5.90 13.04
C TYR A 79 5.07 5.34 11.63
N MET A 80 4.62 6.15 10.67
CA MET A 80 4.71 5.86 9.25
C MET A 80 5.83 6.69 8.63
N THR A 81 6.71 6.04 7.89
CA THR A 81 7.80 6.69 7.15
C THR A 81 7.56 6.53 5.66
N ALA A 82 7.62 7.63 4.93
CA ALA A 82 7.48 7.62 3.48
C ALA A 82 8.71 7.00 2.84
N ALA A 83 8.49 6.09 1.90
CA ALA A 83 9.52 5.50 1.07
C ALA A 83 9.28 5.84 -0.40
N GLU A 84 10.33 5.87 -1.18
CA GLU A 84 10.29 6.18 -2.61
C GLU A 84 10.37 4.89 -3.43
N LEU A 85 9.50 4.76 -4.42
CA LEU A 85 9.53 3.70 -5.41
C LEU A 85 9.80 4.32 -6.78
N ALA A 86 10.85 3.86 -7.47
CA ALA A 86 11.24 4.37 -8.78
C ALA A 86 11.38 3.23 -9.80
N VAL A 87 11.04 3.53 -11.05
CA VAL A 87 11.27 2.65 -12.22
C VAL A 87 11.95 3.47 -13.29
N ILE A 88 13.01 2.92 -13.89
CA ILE A 88 13.73 3.54 -15.02
C ILE A 88 13.61 2.60 -16.21
N VAL A 89 13.04 3.10 -17.30
CA VAL A 89 12.94 2.38 -18.58
C VAL A 89 13.76 3.15 -19.61
N PRO A 90 14.96 2.70 -19.99
CA PRO A 90 15.74 3.34 -21.03
C PRO A 90 15.13 3.06 -22.41
N ILE A 91 14.79 4.10 -23.14
CA ILE A 91 14.29 4.01 -24.52
C ILE A 91 15.25 4.82 -25.41
N PRO A 92 15.92 4.20 -26.41
CA PRO A 92 16.78 4.94 -27.34
C PRO A 92 15.97 5.96 -28.15
N GLU A 93 16.50 7.16 -28.33
CA GLU A 93 15.85 8.25 -29.08
C GLU A 93 15.51 7.85 -30.53
N ALA A 94 16.42 7.13 -31.19
CA ALA A 94 16.19 6.60 -32.54
C ALA A 94 14.94 5.71 -32.64
N VAL A 95 14.62 4.96 -31.59
CA VAL A 95 13.41 4.11 -31.55
C VAL A 95 12.15 4.96 -31.38
N LEU A 96 12.23 6.08 -30.67
CA LEU A 96 11.10 7.00 -30.53
C LEU A 96 10.80 7.73 -31.83
N ASP A 97 11.83 8.11 -32.59
CA ASP A 97 11.68 8.82 -33.85
C ASP A 97 11.18 7.92 -35.01
N ASP A 98 11.63 6.66 -35.04
CA ASP A 98 11.27 5.68 -36.08
C ASP A 98 10.00 4.87 -35.78
N ALA A 99 9.42 5.00 -34.58
CA ALA A 99 8.30 4.19 -34.20
C ALA A 99 7.00 4.58 -34.93
N SER A 100 6.40 3.61 -35.59
CA SER A 100 5.08 3.74 -36.21
C SER A 100 3.90 3.59 -35.23
N PHE A 101 4.18 3.35 -33.95
CA PHE A 101 3.18 3.16 -32.89
C PHE A 101 3.54 3.96 -31.64
N ASP A 102 2.54 4.22 -30.77
CA ASP A 102 2.74 4.95 -29.53
C ASP A 102 3.48 4.09 -28.47
N ILE A 103 4.81 4.25 -28.44
CA ILE A 103 5.67 3.57 -27.44
C ILE A 103 5.31 3.99 -26.03
N MET A 104 5.08 5.27 -25.78
CA MET A 104 4.81 5.79 -24.44
C MET A 104 3.48 5.26 -23.90
N GLY A 105 2.45 5.21 -24.74
CA GLY A 105 1.16 4.59 -24.40
C GLY A 105 1.27 3.10 -24.11
N SER A 106 2.24 2.40 -24.71
CA SER A 106 2.49 0.98 -24.45
C SER A 106 3.32 0.74 -23.18
N VAL A 107 4.28 1.60 -22.87
CA VAL A 107 5.20 1.46 -21.72
C VAL A 107 4.50 1.83 -20.40
N LYS A 108 3.70 2.89 -20.39
CA LYS A 108 3.05 3.41 -19.20
C LYS A 108 2.22 2.36 -18.42
N PRO A 109 1.32 1.57 -19.04
CA PRO A 109 0.58 0.54 -18.31
C PRO A 109 1.49 -0.52 -17.66
N ARG A 110 2.58 -0.88 -18.34
CA ARG A 110 3.55 -1.87 -17.83
C ARG A 110 4.35 -1.35 -16.64
N VAL A 111 4.70 -0.06 -16.65
CA VAL A 111 5.33 0.61 -15.51
C VAL A 111 4.38 0.61 -14.31
N ASN A 112 3.11 0.98 -14.51
CA ASN A 112 2.10 0.99 -13.46
C ASN A 112 1.87 -0.42 -12.87
N GLU A 113 1.79 -1.44 -13.72
CA GLU A 113 1.68 -2.84 -13.31
C GLU A 113 2.90 -3.29 -12.48
N ALA A 114 4.11 -3.01 -12.95
CA ALA A 114 5.35 -3.36 -12.27
C ALA A 114 5.45 -2.68 -10.89
N MET A 115 5.06 -1.40 -10.79
CA MET A 115 4.99 -0.68 -9.51
C MET A 115 3.94 -1.29 -8.57
N GLY A 116 2.75 -1.60 -9.07
CA GLY A 116 1.69 -2.26 -8.30
C GLY A 116 2.12 -3.61 -7.75
N MET A 117 2.69 -4.46 -8.60
CA MET A 117 3.22 -5.78 -8.20
C MET A 117 4.33 -5.64 -7.14
N ARG A 118 5.21 -4.64 -7.27
CA ARG A 118 6.28 -4.41 -6.30
C ARG A 118 5.75 -4.01 -4.93
N VAL A 119 4.73 -3.16 -4.89
CA VAL A 119 4.05 -2.76 -3.64
C VAL A 119 3.37 -3.97 -3.01
N ASP A 120 2.64 -4.76 -3.79
CA ASP A 120 1.96 -5.96 -3.31
C ASP A 120 2.94 -6.98 -2.74
N SER A 121 4.05 -7.26 -3.44
CA SER A 121 5.10 -8.16 -2.97
C SER A 121 5.76 -7.69 -1.68
N ALA A 122 6.04 -6.38 -1.56
CA ALA A 122 6.64 -5.80 -0.37
C ALA A 122 5.72 -5.88 0.86
N ILE A 123 4.42 -5.63 0.69
CA ILE A 123 3.45 -5.64 1.80
C ILE A 123 3.06 -7.07 2.19
N ALA A 124 2.80 -7.94 1.21
CA ALA A 124 2.35 -9.31 1.48
C ALA A 124 3.50 -10.21 1.98
N PHE A 125 4.63 -10.20 1.28
CA PHE A 125 5.73 -11.15 1.47
C PHE A 125 7.00 -10.52 2.05
N GLY A 126 7.08 -9.21 2.15
CA GLY A 126 8.27 -8.50 2.62
C GLY A 126 9.41 -8.42 1.60
N GLU A 127 9.17 -8.81 0.34
CA GLU A 127 10.20 -8.83 -0.70
C GLU A 127 10.61 -7.41 -1.11
N GLY A 128 11.87 -7.04 -0.81
CA GLY A 128 12.42 -5.72 -1.10
C GLY A 128 11.67 -4.57 -0.41
N ARG A 129 11.06 -4.86 0.72
CA ARG A 129 10.43 -3.90 1.60
C ARG A 129 11.44 -2.87 2.12
N PRO A 130 11.11 -1.57 2.19
CA PRO A 130 11.93 -0.58 2.89
C PRO A 130 12.14 -0.98 4.36
N VAL A 131 13.35 -0.74 4.89
CA VAL A 131 13.73 -1.17 6.24
C VAL A 131 12.86 -0.51 7.32
N GLU A 132 12.40 0.71 7.05
CA GLU A 132 11.59 1.51 7.96
C GLU A 132 10.13 1.04 8.06
N TRP A 133 9.68 0.17 7.15
CA TRP A 133 8.30 -0.33 7.18
C TRP A 133 8.13 -1.42 8.24
N GLN A 134 6.92 -1.53 8.75
CA GLN A 134 6.50 -2.61 9.65
C GLN A 134 6.65 -3.98 8.97
N ASN A 135 6.51 -5.06 9.72
CA ASN A 135 6.57 -6.39 9.17
C ASN A 135 5.47 -6.62 8.11
N ASP A 136 5.77 -7.48 7.15
CA ASP A 136 4.84 -7.93 6.13
C ASP A 136 3.68 -8.74 6.73
N ILE A 137 2.57 -8.83 5.99
CA ILE A 137 1.33 -9.48 6.45
C ILE A 137 1.58 -10.94 6.82
N ILE A 138 2.34 -11.68 5.99
CA ILE A 138 2.61 -13.11 6.25
C ILE A 138 3.47 -13.31 7.48
N THR A 139 4.48 -12.47 7.70
CA THR A 139 5.32 -12.55 8.90
C THR A 139 4.52 -12.25 10.15
N VAL A 140 3.66 -11.23 10.12
CA VAL A 140 2.76 -10.90 11.26
C VAL A 140 1.77 -12.04 11.52
N ALA A 141 1.17 -12.61 10.48
CA ALA A 141 0.25 -13.74 10.64
C ALA A 141 0.93 -14.96 11.27
N ARG A 142 2.16 -15.26 10.86
CA ARG A 142 2.95 -16.35 11.47
C ARG A 142 3.29 -16.09 12.93
N GLN A 143 3.69 -14.86 13.27
CA GLN A 143 3.99 -14.47 14.65
C GLN A 143 2.76 -14.53 15.56
N ALA A 144 1.59 -14.23 15.01
CA ALA A 144 0.30 -14.35 15.73
C ALA A 144 -0.19 -15.80 15.85
N GLY A 145 0.52 -16.79 15.26
CA GLY A 145 0.09 -18.18 15.26
C GLY A 145 -1.02 -18.51 14.25
N ASN A 146 -1.40 -17.56 13.41
CA ASN A 146 -2.41 -17.73 12.35
C ASN A 146 -1.80 -18.41 11.11
N ASN A 147 -1.28 -19.61 11.30
CA ASN A 147 -0.69 -20.41 10.24
C ASN A 147 -1.10 -21.87 10.38
N ILE A 148 -1.42 -22.50 9.26
CA ILE A 148 -1.70 -23.92 9.20
C ILE A 148 -0.38 -24.64 8.88
N SER A 149 0.05 -25.53 9.77
CA SER A 149 1.19 -26.42 9.54
C SER A 149 0.66 -27.70 8.91
N GLY A 150 0.90 -27.92 7.64
CA GLY A 150 0.45 -29.07 6.87
C GLY A 150 -0.20 -28.69 5.55
N GLY A 151 -0.70 -29.66 4.80
CA GLY A 151 -1.43 -29.38 3.56
C GLY A 151 -2.73 -28.66 3.83
N VAL A 152 -3.12 -27.75 2.94
CA VAL A 152 -4.42 -27.07 3.01
C VAL A 152 -5.52 -28.07 2.67
N THR A 153 -6.22 -28.57 3.68
CA THR A 153 -7.38 -29.46 3.53
C THR A 153 -8.64 -28.72 3.98
N TYR A 154 -9.80 -29.26 3.60
CA TYR A 154 -11.10 -28.74 4.04
C TYR A 154 -11.17 -28.64 5.58
N ASP A 155 -10.72 -29.68 6.29
CA ASP A 155 -10.73 -29.73 7.75
C ASP A 155 -9.77 -28.72 8.40
N SER A 156 -8.66 -28.38 7.73
CA SER A 156 -7.74 -27.37 8.24
C SER A 156 -8.24 -25.91 8.07
N LEU A 157 -9.19 -25.70 7.16
CA LEU A 157 -9.81 -24.39 6.94
C LEU A 157 -11.11 -24.22 7.72
N LEU A 158 -11.99 -25.22 7.68
CA LEU A 158 -13.36 -25.13 8.16
C LEU A 158 -13.69 -26.15 9.28
N GLY A 159 -12.72 -26.96 9.70
CA GLY A 159 -12.88 -27.92 10.82
C GLY A 159 -12.98 -27.23 12.18
N GLU A 160 -13.32 -27.99 13.21
CA GLU A 160 -13.56 -27.51 14.59
C GLU A 160 -12.34 -26.75 15.19
N ASN A 161 -11.13 -27.01 14.66
CA ASN A 161 -9.88 -26.27 14.96
C ASN A 161 -9.34 -25.51 13.74
N GLY A 162 -10.19 -25.18 12.77
CA GLY A 162 -9.83 -24.42 11.57
C GLY A 162 -9.56 -22.94 11.88
N VAL A 163 -9.07 -22.23 10.88
CA VAL A 163 -8.68 -20.80 11.00
C VAL A 163 -9.88 -19.86 10.86
N VAL A 164 -11.06 -20.37 10.49
CA VAL A 164 -12.30 -19.58 10.32
C VAL A 164 -13.29 -19.90 11.43
#